data_dff6e756fa6eeaffe942c09f0c2fad0f
#
_entry.id   dff6e756fa6eeaffe942c09f0c2fad0f
#
_cell.length_a   1.000
_cell.length_b   1.000
_cell.length_c   1.000
_cell.angle_alpha   90.00
_cell.angle_beta   90.00
_cell.angle_gamma   90.00
#
_symmetry.space_group_name_H-M   'P 1'
#
loop_
_entity.id
_entity.type
_entity.pdbx_description
1 polymer ?
#
loop_
_entity_poly.entity_id
_entity_poly.type
_entity_poly.pdbx_seq_one_letter_code
_entity_poly.pdbx_strand_id
1 'polypeptide(L)'
;MYPHSKQKKTPVTLLALSIALALQAGAAAAQDAGAAATELDTVTVTGYRASVEKALDIKRGEAGMVDAVVAEDIGKFPDSNLAESLQRIPGVVITRDGGEGRQITVRGLGPDFTRVRINGMEALSTVGSSDGQGGTNRSRGFDFNVFASDLFSQLIARKTASADVEEGSLGATVDLRTARPFDYDGFTLVTNVQTAYNDASQAAMPRFAGLIANSWADGKVGALLSVAYSERETVEEGTGTVRWANARANTPTNTANPKGVGFAGCAEGTAPFPGVCSDQVYTPRFPRYTLMEHDQKRLGVTGSLQFKPSDRTTFSLDMLYSKIDAQRDEKYIEANGLSKTGADGKAQIVVRDGVIENGALVYAKMDNVDIRAENRHDEWSTDFYQVSLDGEHRLTDSFTLSGRVGTSRSKHDNPVQATIMMDKLDVQGYSYDYRGNANKPVFNYGVNPTDPNGWTLSTIRLRQNYVTNEFHNGELDFSWVIGPSFTLSGGVQGKNYSFDSMERRRVGNETAVPNFSTGNKIVPADMTELASLGGLAGSPGTWVVPNFGAIANSSVSSTAKGSTHWSTTRPACAASRSRTAAVG
;
A
#
# COMPACT_ATOMS: atom_id res chain seq x y z
N MET A 1 2.93 -32.20 -3.11
CA MET A 1 1.90 -32.34 -4.15
C MET A 1 0.67 -31.62 -3.63
N TYR A 2 0.61 -30.30 -3.83
CA TYR A 2 -0.64 -29.56 -3.65
C TYR A 2 -1.24 -29.40 -5.04
N PRO A 3 -2.47 -29.83 -5.25
CA PRO A 3 -3.14 -29.59 -6.50
C PRO A 3 -3.35 -28.08 -6.62
N HIS A 4 -2.98 -27.52 -7.78
CA HIS A 4 -3.56 -26.25 -8.20
C HIS A 4 -5.08 -26.40 -8.07
N SER A 5 -5.64 -25.83 -7.02
CA SER A 5 -7.05 -25.65 -6.90
C SER A 5 -7.42 -24.68 -8.01
N LYS A 6 -7.82 -25.23 -9.16
CA LYS A 6 -8.66 -24.50 -10.09
C LYS A 6 -9.88 -24.11 -9.28
N GLN A 7 -9.89 -22.90 -8.74
CA GLN A 7 -11.11 -22.32 -8.21
C GLN A 7 -12.14 -22.47 -9.31
N LYS A 8 -13.18 -23.24 -9.06
CA LYS A 8 -14.34 -23.33 -9.92
C LYS A 8 -14.87 -21.90 -10.02
N LYS A 9 -14.66 -21.27 -11.19
CA LYS A 9 -15.29 -20.00 -11.53
C LYS A 9 -16.78 -20.22 -11.31
N THR A 10 -17.33 -19.65 -10.27
CA THR A 10 -18.78 -19.62 -10.04
C THR A 10 -19.36 -18.94 -11.26
N PRO A 11 -20.28 -19.55 -11.99
CA PRO A 11 -20.72 -19.01 -13.25
C PRO A 11 -21.40 -17.66 -12.99
N VAL A 12 -20.82 -16.60 -13.55
CA VAL A 12 -21.37 -15.23 -13.59
C VAL A 12 -22.82 -15.22 -14.08
N THR A 13 -23.22 -16.27 -14.78
CA THR A 13 -24.60 -16.54 -15.24
C THR A 13 -25.64 -16.63 -14.13
N LEU A 14 -25.32 -17.09 -12.92
CA LEU A 14 -26.32 -17.16 -11.83
C LEU A 14 -26.59 -15.80 -11.18
N LEU A 15 -25.56 -14.95 -11.09
CA LEU A 15 -25.74 -13.59 -10.56
C LEU A 15 -26.43 -12.68 -11.59
N ALA A 16 -26.11 -12.84 -12.88
CA ALA A 16 -26.80 -12.13 -13.96
C ALA A 16 -28.28 -12.52 -14.09
N LEU A 17 -28.60 -13.80 -13.82
CA LEU A 17 -29.98 -14.27 -13.87
C LEU A 17 -30.83 -13.74 -12.71
N SER A 18 -30.25 -13.61 -11.51
CA SER A 18 -30.95 -13.04 -10.35
C SER A 18 -31.19 -11.54 -10.47
N ILE A 19 -30.26 -10.80 -11.08
CA ILE A 19 -30.43 -9.36 -11.36
C ILE A 19 -31.45 -9.15 -12.49
N ALA A 20 -31.45 -9.99 -13.53
CA ALA A 20 -32.43 -9.93 -14.60
C ALA A 20 -33.88 -10.26 -14.12
N LEU A 21 -34.04 -11.21 -13.18
CA LEU A 21 -35.35 -11.50 -12.57
C LEU A 21 -35.83 -10.36 -11.66
N ALA A 22 -34.96 -9.69 -10.93
CA ALA A 22 -35.32 -8.54 -10.10
C ALA A 22 -35.73 -7.31 -10.92
N LEU A 23 -35.16 -7.13 -12.11
CA LEU A 23 -35.51 -6.05 -13.04
C LEU A 23 -36.84 -6.32 -13.78
N GLN A 24 -37.24 -7.57 -13.98
CA GLN A 24 -38.52 -7.90 -14.61
C GLN A 24 -39.73 -7.81 -13.64
N ALA A 25 -39.49 -7.94 -12.33
CA ALA A 25 -40.56 -7.76 -11.35
C ALA A 25 -41.01 -6.29 -11.21
N GLY A 26 -40.20 -5.32 -11.62
CA GLY A 26 -40.52 -3.89 -11.64
C GLY A 26 -41.28 -3.44 -12.89
N ALA A 27 -41.24 -4.20 -13.98
CA ALA A 27 -41.86 -3.80 -15.25
C ALA A 27 -43.34 -4.20 -15.38
N ALA A 28 -43.86 -5.08 -14.52
CA ALA A 28 -45.25 -5.54 -14.57
C ALA A 28 -46.25 -4.63 -13.84
N ALA A 29 -45.80 -3.59 -13.13
CA ALA A 29 -46.67 -2.67 -12.39
C ALA A 29 -46.89 -1.30 -13.08
N ALA A 30 -46.39 -1.12 -14.32
CA ALA A 30 -46.37 0.19 -14.99
C ALA A 30 -47.34 0.28 -16.20
N GLN A 31 -48.34 -0.58 -16.31
CA GLN A 31 -49.39 -0.47 -17.31
C GLN A 31 -50.75 -0.31 -16.63
N ASP A 32 -51.12 0.85 -16.24
CA ASP A 32 -52.40 1.53 -16.31
C ASP A 32 -52.42 2.79 -15.42
N ALA A 33 -52.04 3.92 -16.00
CA ALA A 33 -52.47 5.23 -15.53
C ALA A 33 -52.40 6.21 -16.69
N GLY A 34 -53.57 6.59 -17.19
CA GLY A 34 -53.76 7.54 -18.26
C GLY A 34 -53.13 8.88 -18.03
N ALA A 35 -52.71 9.47 -19.10
CA ALA A 35 -52.00 10.72 -19.26
C ALA A 35 -52.54 11.90 -18.44
N ALA A 36 -51.73 12.38 -17.49
CA ALA A 36 -51.57 13.78 -17.19
C ALA A 36 -50.05 14.05 -17.35
N ALA A 37 -49.69 14.97 -18.23
CA ALA A 37 -48.30 15.43 -18.35
C ALA A 37 -47.91 16.09 -17.03
N THR A 38 -47.32 15.32 -16.13
CA THR A 38 -46.66 15.84 -14.94
C THR A 38 -45.33 16.41 -15.44
N GLU A 39 -45.13 17.71 -15.26
CA GLU A 39 -43.81 18.31 -15.39
C GLU A 39 -42.84 17.43 -14.59
N LEU A 40 -41.87 16.86 -15.28
CA LEU A 40 -40.76 16.15 -14.64
C LEU A 40 -40.06 17.20 -13.78
N ASP A 41 -40.23 17.08 -12.46
CA ASP A 41 -39.40 17.81 -11.51
C ASP A 41 -37.96 17.66 -11.95
N THR A 42 -37.28 18.78 -12.08
CA THR A 42 -35.88 18.84 -12.46
C THR A 42 -35.13 17.94 -11.49
N VAL A 43 -34.58 16.83 -11.98
CA VAL A 43 -33.70 15.97 -11.18
C VAL A 43 -32.49 16.81 -10.81
N THR A 44 -32.57 17.49 -9.69
CA THR A 44 -31.47 18.25 -9.13
C THR A 44 -30.46 17.21 -8.62
N VAL A 45 -29.28 17.13 -9.25
CA VAL A 45 -28.15 16.36 -8.74
C VAL A 45 -27.67 17.03 -7.46
N THR A 46 -28.31 16.70 -6.33
CA THR A 46 -28.09 17.37 -5.04
C THR A 46 -26.90 16.81 -4.27
N GLY A 47 -26.50 15.56 -4.51
CA GLY A 47 -25.47 14.87 -3.73
C GLY A 47 -24.12 15.56 -3.72
N TYR A 48 -23.51 15.78 -4.88
CA TYR A 48 -22.19 16.42 -4.98
C TYR A 48 -22.19 17.86 -4.47
N ARG A 49 -23.21 18.62 -4.84
CA ARG A 49 -23.34 20.02 -4.39
C ARG A 49 -23.50 20.12 -2.89
N ALA A 50 -24.34 19.29 -2.29
CA ALA A 50 -24.54 19.25 -0.83
C ALA A 50 -23.26 18.85 -0.08
N SER A 51 -22.49 17.91 -0.62
CA SER A 51 -21.17 17.51 -0.08
C SER A 51 -20.18 18.68 -0.08
N VAL A 52 -20.09 19.42 -1.19
CA VAL A 52 -19.21 20.61 -1.29
C VAL A 52 -19.68 21.73 -0.34
N GLU A 53 -20.98 21.99 -0.24
CA GLU A 53 -21.54 22.99 0.69
C GLU A 53 -21.22 22.64 2.15
N LYS A 54 -21.41 21.37 2.57
CA LYS A 54 -21.03 20.90 3.91
C LYS A 54 -19.52 21.04 4.16
N ALA A 55 -18.68 20.72 3.19
CA ALA A 55 -17.23 20.87 3.30
C ALA A 55 -16.82 22.35 3.47
N LEU A 56 -17.49 23.27 2.78
CA LEU A 56 -17.28 24.70 2.91
C LEU A 56 -17.77 25.23 4.27
N ASP A 57 -18.88 24.72 4.79
CA ASP A 57 -19.41 25.12 6.10
C ASP A 57 -18.50 24.68 7.25
N ILE A 58 -17.94 23.46 7.15
CA ILE A 58 -16.88 22.99 8.08
C ILE A 58 -15.71 23.97 8.04
N LYS A 59 -15.23 24.32 6.86
CA LYS A 59 -14.10 25.24 6.69
C LYS A 59 -14.40 26.65 7.25
N ARG A 60 -15.61 27.13 7.12
CA ARG A 60 -16.04 28.44 7.66
C ARG A 60 -16.20 28.44 9.18
N GLY A 61 -16.61 27.30 9.76
CA GLY A 61 -16.85 27.20 11.21
C GLY A 61 -15.57 27.02 12.02
N GLU A 62 -14.46 26.67 11.39
CA GLU A 62 -13.18 26.39 12.07
C GLU A 62 -12.31 27.65 12.14
N ALA A 63 -11.69 27.89 13.31
CA ALA A 63 -10.79 29.03 13.52
C ALA A 63 -9.42 28.83 12.81
N GLY A 64 -9.02 27.58 12.57
CA GLY A 64 -7.77 27.20 11.94
C GLY A 64 -7.90 26.94 10.43
N MET A 65 -6.77 26.71 9.76
CA MET A 65 -6.77 26.30 8.36
C MET A 65 -7.17 24.82 8.25
N VAL A 66 -8.41 24.60 7.81
CA VAL A 66 -9.02 23.29 7.67
C VAL A 66 -9.54 23.11 6.24
N ASP A 67 -9.37 21.92 5.69
CA ASP A 67 -10.06 21.49 4.48
C ASP A 67 -10.78 20.17 4.77
N ALA A 68 -11.95 19.99 4.18
CA ALA A 68 -12.77 18.81 4.38
C ALA A 68 -13.17 18.18 3.04
N VAL A 69 -13.33 16.84 3.06
CA VAL A 69 -14.00 16.07 2.03
C VAL A 69 -15.13 15.32 2.71
N VAL A 70 -16.36 15.55 2.27
CA VAL A 70 -17.57 14.93 2.81
C VAL A 70 -18.10 13.96 1.77
N ALA A 71 -18.62 12.80 2.17
CA ALA A 71 -19.24 11.86 1.26
C ALA A 71 -20.43 12.52 0.53
N GLU A 72 -20.55 12.29 -0.79
CA GLU A 72 -21.63 12.86 -1.62
C GLU A 72 -22.98 12.36 -1.20
N ASP A 73 -23.04 11.10 -0.80
CA ASP A 73 -24.18 10.37 -0.31
C ASP A 73 -23.66 9.29 0.63
N ILE A 74 -24.52 8.62 1.34
CA ILE A 74 -24.18 7.54 2.26
C ILE A 74 -23.39 6.47 1.51
N GLY A 75 -22.13 6.23 1.91
CA GLY A 75 -21.27 5.24 1.28
C GLY A 75 -20.71 5.64 -0.09
N LYS A 76 -20.85 6.89 -0.52
CA LYS A 76 -20.28 7.39 -1.77
C LYS A 76 -19.21 8.46 -1.53
N PHE A 77 -18.01 8.03 -1.21
CA PHE A 77 -16.85 8.89 -1.41
C PHE A 77 -16.56 9.05 -2.91
N PRO A 78 -16.04 10.23 -3.32
CA PRO A 78 -15.69 10.46 -4.73
C PRO A 78 -14.69 9.44 -5.27
N ASP A 79 -13.84 8.88 -4.41
CA ASP A 79 -12.80 7.93 -4.76
C ASP A 79 -12.92 6.64 -3.97
N SER A 80 -12.45 5.54 -4.56
CA SER A 80 -12.48 4.22 -3.94
C SER A 80 -11.49 4.04 -2.79
N ASN A 81 -10.56 4.99 -2.61
CA ASN A 81 -9.49 4.97 -1.63
C ASN A 81 -9.45 6.30 -0.87
N LEU A 82 -9.26 6.23 0.46
CA LEU A 82 -9.21 7.40 1.34
C LEU A 82 -8.06 8.37 1.02
N ALA A 83 -6.87 7.84 0.70
CA ALA A 83 -5.73 8.69 0.36
C ALA A 83 -5.99 9.47 -0.94
N GLU A 84 -6.65 8.87 -1.93
CA GLU A 84 -7.04 9.54 -3.17
C GLU A 84 -8.07 10.63 -2.95
N SER A 85 -9.04 10.40 -2.06
CA SER A 85 -9.98 11.45 -1.65
C SER A 85 -9.26 12.62 -0.97
N LEU A 86 -8.26 12.35 -0.12
CA LEU A 86 -7.44 13.37 0.53
C LEU A 86 -6.54 14.13 -0.46
N GLN A 87 -6.15 13.54 -1.59
CA GLN A 87 -5.37 14.22 -2.63
C GLN A 87 -6.10 15.42 -3.27
N ARG A 88 -7.43 15.48 -3.17
CA ARG A 88 -8.22 16.62 -3.60
C ARG A 88 -7.98 17.87 -2.75
N ILE A 89 -7.42 17.70 -1.56
CA ILE A 89 -7.08 18.79 -0.65
C ILE A 89 -5.78 19.46 -1.12
N PRO A 90 -5.74 20.79 -1.32
CA PRO A 90 -4.54 21.49 -1.74
C PRO A 90 -3.36 21.25 -0.80
N GLY A 91 -2.19 20.91 -1.36
CA GLY A 91 -0.97 20.61 -0.61
C GLY A 91 -0.88 19.19 -0.05
N VAL A 92 -1.82 18.31 -0.38
CA VAL A 92 -1.75 16.88 -0.09
C VAL A 92 -1.26 16.13 -1.34
N VAL A 93 -0.25 15.29 -1.17
CA VAL A 93 0.29 14.39 -2.19
C VAL A 93 0.24 12.99 -1.62
N ILE A 94 -0.02 12.00 -2.48
CA ILE A 94 -0.09 10.59 -2.08
C ILE A 94 1.08 9.79 -2.63
N THR A 95 1.51 8.79 -1.88
CA THR A 95 2.32 7.69 -2.41
C THR A 95 1.41 6.54 -2.82
N ARG A 96 1.77 5.86 -3.89
CA ARG A 96 0.99 4.71 -4.42
C ARG A 96 1.80 3.43 -4.29
N ASP A 97 1.11 2.33 -4.06
CA ASP A 97 1.66 0.97 -4.10
C ASP A 97 0.58 0.02 -4.62
N GLY A 98 0.91 -0.86 -5.57
CA GLY A 98 -0.08 -1.71 -6.22
C GLY A 98 -1.18 -0.92 -6.92
N GLY A 99 -0.87 0.27 -7.51
CA GLY A 99 -1.83 1.15 -8.18
C GLY A 99 -2.86 1.81 -7.25
N GLU A 100 -2.70 1.75 -5.90
CA GLU A 100 -3.60 2.34 -4.91
C GLU A 100 -2.87 3.35 -4.01
N GLY A 101 -3.58 4.43 -3.62
CA GLY A 101 -3.05 5.40 -2.67
C GLY A 101 -2.80 4.74 -1.31
N ARG A 102 -1.59 4.85 -0.79
CA ARG A 102 -1.16 4.24 0.47
C ARG A 102 -1.01 5.25 1.59
N GLN A 103 -0.12 6.19 1.44
CA GLN A 103 0.22 7.20 2.44
C GLN A 103 0.08 8.61 1.87
N ILE A 104 0.00 9.60 2.75
CA ILE A 104 -0.08 11.01 2.36
C ILE A 104 1.13 11.79 2.84
N THR A 105 1.51 12.78 2.05
CA THR A 105 2.48 13.83 2.36
C THR A 105 1.74 15.16 2.36
N VAL A 106 1.86 15.95 3.40
CA VAL A 106 1.15 17.23 3.50
C VAL A 106 2.15 18.37 3.57
N ARG A 107 2.01 19.36 2.69
CA ARG A 107 2.90 20.54 2.59
C ARG A 107 4.39 20.15 2.47
N GLY A 108 4.70 19.07 1.74
CA GLY A 108 6.05 18.56 1.54
C GLY A 108 6.63 17.76 2.71
N LEU A 109 5.90 17.62 3.81
CA LEU A 109 6.31 16.80 4.95
C LEU A 109 5.78 15.39 4.80
N GLY A 110 6.68 14.40 4.92
CA GLY A 110 6.38 12.99 4.71
C GLY A 110 5.33 12.41 5.67
N PRO A 111 4.93 11.15 5.46
CA PRO A 111 3.83 10.52 6.21
C PRO A 111 4.00 10.52 7.72
N ASP A 112 5.23 10.44 8.21
CA ASP A 112 5.55 10.40 9.65
C ASP A 112 5.24 11.71 10.38
N PHE A 113 5.06 12.81 9.63
CA PHE A 113 4.73 14.13 10.15
C PHE A 113 3.22 14.41 10.12
N THR A 114 2.41 13.44 9.72
CA THR A 114 0.95 13.54 9.69
C THR A 114 0.36 12.61 10.74
N ARG A 115 -0.50 13.16 11.60
CA ARG A 115 -1.28 12.38 12.57
C ARG A 115 -2.64 12.06 12.00
N VAL A 116 -3.12 10.85 12.22
CA VAL A 116 -4.46 10.43 11.81
C VAL A 116 -5.27 10.06 13.05
N ARG A 117 -6.50 10.57 13.11
CA ARG A 117 -7.47 10.23 14.15
C ARG A 117 -8.72 9.65 13.50
N ILE A 118 -9.26 8.59 14.09
CA ILE A 118 -10.54 8.01 13.69
C ILE A 118 -11.53 8.29 14.81
N ASN A 119 -12.64 8.97 14.51
CA ASN A 119 -13.63 9.44 15.50
C ASN A 119 -12.97 10.18 16.68
N GLY A 120 -11.94 11.00 16.37
CA GLY A 120 -11.21 11.82 17.33
C GLY A 120 -10.10 11.12 18.10
N MET A 121 -9.94 9.81 18.00
CA MET A 121 -8.87 9.05 18.66
C MET A 121 -7.74 8.73 17.69
N GLU A 122 -6.49 8.94 18.09
CA GLU A 122 -5.32 8.61 17.27
C GLU A 122 -5.28 7.11 16.91
N ALA A 123 -4.94 6.85 15.65
CA ALA A 123 -4.80 5.51 15.12
C ALA A 123 -3.55 5.39 14.23
N LEU A 124 -2.95 4.21 14.22
CA LEU A 124 -1.94 3.81 13.25
C LEU A 124 -2.37 2.54 12.55
N SER A 125 -2.03 2.43 11.27
CA SER A 125 -2.23 1.22 10.48
C SER A 125 -1.00 0.94 9.63
N THR A 126 -0.72 -0.34 9.41
CA THR A 126 0.46 -0.83 8.69
C THR A 126 0.05 -1.86 7.66
N VAL A 127 0.61 -1.78 6.45
CA VAL A 127 0.48 -2.82 5.42
C VAL A 127 1.84 -3.23 4.87
N GLY A 128 1.87 -4.37 4.17
CA GLY A 128 2.98 -4.76 3.30
C GLY A 128 3.13 -3.82 2.11
N SER A 129 4.32 -3.76 1.53
CA SER A 129 4.63 -2.90 0.40
C SER A 129 5.67 -3.53 -0.51
N SER A 130 5.70 -3.08 -1.77
CA SER A 130 6.70 -3.49 -2.74
C SER A 130 8.12 -3.15 -2.29
N ASP A 131 9.10 -3.87 -2.83
CA ASP A 131 10.52 -3.59 -2.57
C ASP A 131 10.88 -2.16 -2.99
N GLY A 132 10.32 -1.71 -4.11
CA GLY A 132 10.50 -0.35 -4.64
C GLY A 132 9.97 0.76 -3.73
N GLN A 133 9.00 0.47 -2.86
CA GLN A 133 8.40 1.39 -1.89
C GLN A 133 8.95 1.20 -0.47
N GLY A 134 10.03 0.45 -0.30
CA GLY A 134 10.74 0.30 0.98
C GLY A 134 10.21 -0.80 1.89
N GLY A 135 9.25 -1.61 1.43
CA GLY A 135 8.69 -2.72 2.21
C GLY A 135 7.67 -2.30 3.26
N THR A 136 7.44 -3.17 4.24
CA THR A 136 6.46 -2.95 5.31
C THR A 136 6.73 -1.68 6.10
N ASN A 137 5.69 -0.88 6.32
CA ASN A 137 5.74 0.33 7.12
C ASN A 137 6.03 -0.01 8.59
N ARG A 138 7.14 0.50 9.11
CA ARG A 138 7.56 0.40 10.52
C ARG A 138 7.74 1.76 11.16
N SER A 139 7.19 2.80 10.53
CA SER A 139 7.25 4.19 10.98
C SER A 139 5.91 4.63 11.56
N ARG A 140 5.76 5.93 11.82
CA ARG A 140 4.50 6.55 12.27
C ARG A 140 3.55 6.91 11.13
N GLY A 141 3.92 6.65 9.88
CA GLY A 141 3.05 6.88 8.74
C GLY A 141 1.81 5.98 8.80
N PHE A 142 0.66 6.54 8.43
CA PHE A 142 -0.60 5.82 8.41
C PHE A 142 -0.87 5.25 7.02
N ASP A 143 -1.10 3.95 6.93
CA ASP A 143 -1.45 3.28 5.69
C ASP A 143 -2.97 3.29 5.48
N PHE A 144 -3.46 4.19 4.62
CA PHE A 144 -4.90 4.42 4.38
C PHE A 144 -5.59 3.28 3.64
N ASN A 145 -4.84 2.47 2.90
CA ASN A 145 -5.37 1.36 2.10
C ASN A 145 -5.84 0.15 2.94
N VAL A 146 -5.67 0.17 4.25
CA VAL A 146 -6.34 -0.80 5.15
C VAL A 146 -7.85 -0.62 5.12
N PHE A 147 -8.34 0.60 4.89
CA PHE A 147 -9.74 0.97 5.08
C PHE A 147 -10.47 1.17 3.76
N ALA A 148 -11.69 0.64 3.68
CA ALA A 148 -12.60 1.00 2.60
C ALA A 148 -13.13 2.43 2.83
N SER A 149 -13.14 3.26 1.79
CA SER A 149 -13.64 4.63 1.89
C SER A 149 -15.12 4.70 2.27
N ASP A 150 -15.90 3.70 1.89
CA ASP A 150 -17.35 3.60 2.17
C ASP A 150 -17.70 3.56 3.67
N LEU A 151 -16.73 3.29 4.55
CA LEU A 151 -16.93 3.25 5.99
C LEU A 151 -16.98 4.64 6.64
N PHE A 152 -16.53 5.67 5.91
CA PHE A 152 -16.37 7.02 6.44
C PHE A 152 -17.38 7.98 5.80
N SER A 153 -17.85 8.93 6.58
CA SER A 153 -18.73 10.00 6.12
C SER A 153 -17.98 11.31 5.86
N GLN A 154 -16.79 11.48 6.47
CA GLN A 154 -16.08 12.74 6.45
C GLN A 154 -14.58 12.57 6.68
N LEU A 155 -13.78 13.34 5.94
CA LEU A 155 -12.33 13.47 6.09
C LEU A 155 -12.01 14.95 6.30
N ILE A 156 -11.26 15.28 7.34
CA ILE A 156 -10.85 16.67 7.64
C ILE A 156 -9.34 16.72 7.77
N ALA A 157 -8.69 17.60 7.02
CA ALA A 157 -7.27 17.87 7.17
C ALA A 157 -7.07 19.21 7.89
N ARG A 158 -6.62 19.17 9.14
CA ARG A 158 -6.28 20.33 9.97
C ARG A 158 -4.81 20.68 9.74
N LYS A 159 -4.58 21.81 9.08
CA LYS A 159 -3.25 22.25 8.63
C LYS A 159 -2.57 23.24 9.59
N THR A 160 -3.29 23.74 10.57
CA THR A 160 -2.76 24.62 11.62
C THR A 160 -2.98 23.97 12.98
N ALA A 161 -2.02 24.18 13.89
CA ALA A 161 -2.18 23.81 15.27
C ALA A 161 -3.25 24.69 15.94
N SER A 162 -4.02 24.09 16.84
CA SER A 162 -4.93 24.77 17.75
C SER A 162 -4.89 24.06 19.10
N ALA A 163 -5.32 24.72 20.17
CA ALA A 163 -5.22 24.18 21.52
C ALA A 163 -6.05 22.90 21.76
N ASP A 164 -7.09 22.68 20.94
CA ASP A 164 -7.96 21.51 20.94
C ASP A 164 -7.43 20.35 20.05
N VAL A 165 -6.31 20.57 19.36
CA VAL A 165 -5.67 19.56 18.53
C VAL A 165 -4.33 19.17 19.12
N GLU A 166 -4.20 17.89 19.39
CA GLU A 166 -3.00 17.31 19.96
C GLU A 166 -1.74 17.65 19.15
N GLU A 167 -0.66 18.04 19.82
CA GLU A 167 0.63 18.39 19.23
C GLU A 167 1.33 17.18 18.57
N GLY A 168 2.31 17.46 17.69
CA GLY A 168 3.19 16.46 17.08
C GLY A 168 2.85 16.12 15.63
N SER A 169 1.93 16.84 14.99
CA SER A 169 1.71 16.78 13.54
C SER A 169 2.18 18.06 12.86
N LEU A 170 3.44 18.05 12.36
CA LEU A 170 3.99 19.20 11.64
C LEU A 170 3.37 19.39 10.25
N GLY A 171 2.95 18.32 9.61
CA GLY A 171 2.27 18.33 8.31
C GLY A 171 0.79 18.72 8.44
N ALA A 172 0.02 17.85 9.06
CA ALA A 172 -1.39 18.04 9.35
C ALA A 172 -1.88 16.99 10.36
N THR A 173 -3.01 17.27 11.01
CA THR A 173 -3.85 16.24 11.64
C THR A 173 -4.99 15.92 10.69
N VAL A 174 -5.19 14.63 10.39
CA VAL A 174 -6.28 14.14 9.54
C VAL A 174 -7.30 13.42 10.40
N ASP A 175 -8.52 13.95 10.42
CA ASP A 175 -9.64 13.34 11.12
C ASP A 175 -10.49 12.54 10.12
N LEU A 176 -10.67 11.26 10.41
CA LEU A 176 -11.55 10.33 9.71
C LEU A 176 -12.79 10.12 10.59
N ARG A 177 -13.98 10.37 10.06
CA ARG A 177 -15.22 10.19 10.81
C ARG A 177 -16.10 9.14 10.16
N THR A 178 -16.54 8.15 10.94
CA THR A 178 -17.58 7.21 10.52
C THR A 178 -18.96 7.82 10.70
N ALA A 179 -19.95 7.29 10.00
CA ALA A 179 -21.33 7.73 10.15
C ALA A 179 -21.91 7.30 11.51
N ARG A 180 -22.78 8.13 12.07
CA ARG A 180 -23.51 7.88 13.32
C ARG A 180 -25.02 7.85 13.08
N PRO A 181 -25.83 7.12 13.88
CA PRO A 181 -27.26 6.97 13.62
C PRO A 181 -28.04 8.28 13.63
N PHE A 182 -27.67 9.27 14.45
CA PHE A 182 -28.36 10.58 14.47
C PHE A 182 -27.93 11.51 13.33
N ASP A 183 -27.03 11.09 12.46
CA ASP A 183 -26.74 11.77 11.19
C ASP A 183 -27.87 11.54 10.16
N TYR A 184 -28.84 10.65 10.45
CA TYR A 184 -29.94 10.24 9.59
C TYR A 184 -31.31 10.42 10.24
N ASP A 185 -32.31 10.75 9.40
CA ASP A 185 -33.70 10.91 9.84
C ASP A 185 -34.42 9.55 9.80
N GLY A 186 -34.49 8.87 10.97
CA GLY A 186 -35.21 7.62 11.12
C GLY A 186 -34.56 6.43 10.41
N PHE A 187 -35.39 5.53 9.87
CA PHE A 187 -34.91 4.33 9.19
C PHE A 187 -34.26 4.67 7.85
N THR A 188 -33.01 4.30 7.71
CA THR A 188 -32.23 4.49 6.50
C THR A 188 -31.57 3.18 6.10
N LEU A 189 -31.70 2.78 4.85
CA LEU A 189 -31.02 1.64 4.24
C LEU A 189 -30.39 2.10 2.94
N VAL A 190 -29.07 1.94 2.85
CA VAL A 190 -28.32 2.24 1.63
C VAL A 190 -27.52 1.03 1.23
N THR A 191 -27.51 0.71 -0.06
CA THR A 191 -26.68 -0.35 -0.63
C THR A 191 -26.01 0.16 -1.89
N ASN A 192 -24.75 -0.19 -2.06
CA ASN A 192 -23.96 0.13 -3.25
C ASN A 192 -23.27 -1.14 -3.73
N VAL A 193 -23.50 -1.51 -4.99
CA VAL A 193 -22.84 -2.64 -5.64
C VAL A 193 -22.16 -2.13 -6.89
N GLN A 194 -20.87 -2.37 -7.00
CA GLN A 194 -20.07 -1.97 -8.13
C GLN A 194 -19.22 -3.14 -8.60
N THR A 195 -18.84 -3.14 -9.85
CA THR A 195 -17.79 -3.99 -10.39
C THR A 195 -16.91 -3.15 -11.29
N ALA A 196 -15.61 -3.32 -11.15
CA ALA A 196 -14.64 -2.80 -12.08
C ALA A 196 -14.04 -3.96 -12.88
N TYR A 197 -13.60 -3.70 -14.09
CA TYR A 197 -12.85 -4.66 -14.90
C TYR A 197 -11.47 -4.08 -15.19
N ASN A 198 -10.44 -4.88 -14.92
CA ASN A 198 -9.07 -4.52 -15.25
C ASN A 198 -8.65 -5.32 -16.48
N ASP A 199 -8.31 -4.64 -17.57
CA ASP A 199 -7.92 -5.24 -18.84
C ASP A 199 -6.53 -5.88 -18.79
N ALA A 200 -5.64 -5.41 -17.93
CA ALA A 200 -4.31 -5.98 -17.76
C ALA A 200 -4.35 -7.32 -17.01
N SER A 201 -5.13 -7.43 -15.92
CA SER A 201 -5.33 -8.68 -15.20
C SER A 201 -6.46 -9.55 -15.76
N GLN A 202 -7.31 -8.99 -16.65
CA GLN A 202 -8.53 -9.63 -17.20
C GLN A 202 -9.50 -10.08 -16.10
N ALA A 203 -9.49 -9.40 -14.96
CA ALA A 203 -10.27 -9.73 -13.79
C ALA A 203 -11.42 -8.75 -13.55
N ALA A 204 -12.55 -9.30 -13.08
CA ALA A 204 -13.65 -8.51 -12.56
C ALA A 204 -13.49 -8.33 -11.04
N MET A 205 -13.55 -7.08 -10.59
CA MET A 205 -13.28 -6.66 -9.22
C MET A 205 -14.58 -6.20 -8.56
N PRO A 206 -15.25 -7.07 -7.79
CA PRO A 206 -16.48 -6.71 -7.12
C PRO A 206 -16.23 -5.80 -5.93
N ARG A 207 -17.15 -4.86 -5.71
CA ARG A 207 -17.21 -3.99 -4.54
C ARG A 207 -18.67 -3.92 -4.06
N PHE A 208 -18.84 -4.06 -2.76
CA PHE A 208 -20.12 -3.96 -2.08
C PHE A 208 -19.98 -3.01 -0.88
N ALA A 209 -20.97 -2.14 -0.68
CA ALA A 209 -21.12 -1.38 0.56
C ALA A 209 -22.61 -1.35 0.94
N GLY A 210 -22.88 -1.46 2.24
CA GLY A 210 -24.23 -1.39 2.79
C GLY A 210 -24.22 -0.68 4.13
N LEU A 211 -25.26 0.11 4.39
CA LEU A 211 -25.48 0.79 5.65
C LEU A 211 -26.96 0.68 6.02
N ILE A 212 -27.21 0.36 7.28
CA ILE A 212 -28.52 0.44 7.90
C ILE A 212 -28.44 1.28 9.16
N ALA A 213 -29.34 2.24 9.29
CA ALA A 213 -29.44 3.08 10.46
C ALA A 213 -30.93 3.24 10.86
N ASN A 214 -31.18 3.42 12.13
CA ASN A 214 -32.48 3.81 12.63
C ASN A 214 -32.38 4.54 13.96
N SER A 215 -33.37 5.36 14.24
CA SER A 215 -33.57 6.01 15.54
C SER A 215 -34.96 5.70 16.09
N TRP A 216 -35.05 5.56 17.42
CA TRP A 216 -36.26 5.20 18.16
C TRP A 216 -36.46 6.13 19.35
N ALA A 217 -37.63 6.05 19.97
CA ALA A 217 -37.98 6.82 21.16
C ALA A 217 -37.81 8.34 20.94
N ASP A 218 -38.38 8.87 19.86
CA ASP A 218 -38.30 10.27 19.47
C ASP A 218 -36.84 10.76 19.32
N GLY A 219 -35.97 9.95 18.71
CA GLY A 219 -34.58 10.29 18.49
C GLY A 219 -33.68 10.16 19.72
N LYS A 220 -34.14 9.47 20.80
CA LYS A 220 -33.33 9.25 22.00
C LYS A 220 -32.37 8.05 21.92
N VAL A 221 -32.68 7.07 21.09
CA VAL A 221 -31.84 5.89 20.88
C VAL A 221 -31.60 5.73 19.39
N GLY A 222 -30.38 5.55 18.98
CA GLY A 222 -30.03 5.29 17.59
C GLY A 222 -29.04 4.14 17.47
N ALA A 223 -29.16 3.37 16.39
CA ALA A 223 -28.19 2.33 16.03
C ALA A 223 -27.89 2.39 14.53
N LEU A 224 -26.62 2.14 14.19
CA LEU A 224 -26.12 2.07 12.84
C LEU A 224 -25.18 0.88 12.68
N LEU A 225 -25.26 0.20 11.55
CA LEU A 225 -24.31 -0.80 11.08
C LEU A 225 -23.96 -0.50 9.62
N SER A 226 -22.67 -0.51 9.29
CA SER A 226 -22.18 -0.41 7.92
C SER A 226 -21.19 -1.52 7.64
N VAL A 227 -21.22 -2.05 6.41
CA VAL A 227 -20.31 -3.10 5.93
C VAL A 227 -19.83 -2.71 4.54
N ALA A 228 -18.52 -2.84 4.30
CA ALA A 228 -17.91 -2.65 3.00
C ALA A 228 -17.00 -3.85 2.68
N TYR A 229 -17.09 -4.35 1.44
CA TYR A 229 -16.24 -5.42 0.93
C TYR A 229 -15.74 -5.06 -0.47
N SER A 230 -14.48 -5.34 -0.76
CA SER A 230 -13.91 -5.17 -2.09
C SER A 230 -12.84 -6.20 -2.38
N GLU A 231 -12.78 -6.63 -3.63
CA GLU A 231 -11.64 -7.37 -4.19
C GLU A 231 -10.96 -6.49 -5.24
N ARG A 232 -9.64 -6.65 -5.35
CA ARG A 232 -8.85 -5.94 -6.34
C ARG A 232 -7.72 -6.83 -6.82
N GLU A 233 -7.55 -6.89 -8.14
CA GLU A 233 -6.45 -7.55 -8.82
C GLU A 233 -5.82 -6.56 -9.78
N THR A 234 -4.51 -6.34 -9.65
CA THR A 234 -3.78 -5.37 -10.47
C THR A 234 -2.50 -5.96 -11.02
N VAL A 235 -2.17 -5.56 -12.23
CA VAL A 235 -0.92 -5.86 -12.90
C VAL A 235 -0.22 -4.55 -13.21
N GLU A 236 1.03 -4.42 -12.77
CA GLU A 236 1.87 -3.27 -13.07
C GLU A 236 3.08 -3.72 -13.88
N GLU A 237 3.29 -3.07 -15.01
CA GLU A 237 4.43 -3.27 -15.89
C GLU A 237 5.30 -2.03 -15.94
N GLY A 238 6.61 -2.21 -15.89
CA GLY A 238 7.47 -1.04 -15.88
C GLY A 238 8.94 -1.31 -16.09
N THR A 239 9.70 -0.25 -15.93
CA THR A 239 11.16 -0.25 -15.91
C THR A 239 11.68 0.42 -14.65
N GLY A 240 12.84 0.03 -14.20
CA GLY A 240 13.47 0.63 -13.04
C GLY A 240 14.99 0.54 -13.10
N THR A 241 15.64 1.31 -12.24
CA THR A 241 17.11 1.33 -12.09
C THR A 241 17.55 1.22 -10.64
N VAL A 242 16.60 1.19 -9.71
CA VAL A 242 16.79 1.38 -8.27
C VAL A 242 17.35 2.77 -7.96
N ARG A 243 18.42 3.18 -8.66
CA ARG A 243 18.99 4.54 -8.60
C ARG A 243 19.96 4.76 -9.76
N TRP A 244 20.24 6.03 -10.04
CA TRP A 244 21.41 6.46 -10.79
C TRP A 244 22.48 6.92 -9.78
N ALA A 245 23.72 6.49 -9.98
CA ALA A 245 24.84 6.90 -9.15
C ALA A 245 26.12 6.91 -9.99
N ASN A 246 27.09 7.73 -9.59
CA ASN A 246 28.40 7.68 -10.23
C ASN A 246 29.10 6.34 -9.95
N ALA A 247 29.98 5.95 -10.84
CA ALA A 247 30.68 4.67 -10.76
C ALA A 247 31.44 4.52 -9.42
N ARG A 248 32.00 5.60 -8.90
CA ARG A 248 32.74 5.64 -7.63
C ARG A 248 31.83 5.34 -6.41
N ALA A 249 30.61 5.89 -6.39
CA ALA A 249 29.67 5.65 -5.29
C ALA A 249 29.18 4.20 -5.22
N ASN A 250 29.25 3.47 -6.32
CA ASN A 250 28.78 2.08 -6.41
C ASN A 250 29.88 1.05 -6.21
N THR A 251 31.16 1.45 -6.25
CA THR A 251 32.28 0.52 -6.17
C THR A 251 33.14 0.83 -4.94
N PRO A 252 33.33 -0.12 -4.01
CA PRO A 252 34.18 0.07 -2.84
C PRO A 252 35.63 0.38 -3.26
N THR A 253 36.23 1.33 -2.58
CA THR A 253 37.68 1.53 -2.67
C THR A 253 38.40 0.46 -1.87
N ASN A 254 39.41 -0.16 -2.47
CA ASN A 254 40.29 -1.13 -1.82
C ASN A 254 41.70 -1.03 -2.45
N THR A 255 42.62 -1.89 -2.01
CA THR A 255 44.01 -1.89 -2.51
C THR A 255 44.08 -2.15 -4.02
N ALA A 256 43.22 -2.98 -4.57
CA ALA A 256 43.18 -3.31 -6.00
C ALA A 256 42.35 -2.31 -6.83
N ASN A 257 41.48 -1.52 -6.18
CA ASN A 257 40.67 -0.47 -6.82
C ASN A 257 40.69 0.82 -5.99
N PRO A 258 41.86 1.49 -5.89
CA PRO A 258 42.05 2.64 -4.99
C PRO A 258 41.22 3.86 -5.38
N LYS A 259 40.78 3.96 -6.64
CA LYS A 259 39.92 5.05 -7.13
C LYS A 259 38.43 4.74 -7.00
N GLY A 260 38.05 3.49 -6.68
CA GLY A 260 36.66 3.06 -6.60
C GLY A 260 35.90 3.17 -7.92
N VAL A 261 36.58 3.00 -9.06
CA VAL A 261 35.95 3.09 -10.39
C VAL A 261 35.35 1.73 -10.75
N GLY A 262 34.04 1.71 -11.10
CA GLY A 262 33.27 0.49 -11.28
C GLY A 262 33.47 -0.29 -12.57
N PHE A 263 34.34 0.17 -13.50
CA PHE A 263 34.53 -0.43 -14.81
C PHE A 263 35.97 -0.84 -15.05
N ALA A 264 36.13 -2.00 -15.72
CA ALA A 264 37.44 -2.57 -16.04
C ALA A 264 38.26 -1.66 -16.93
N GLY A 265 39.57 -1.62 -16.67
CA GLY A 265 40.52 -0.79 -17.39
C GLY A 265 40.58 0.68 -16.94
N CYS A 266 39.65 1.14 -16.14
CA CYS A 266 39.64 2.55 -15.68
C CYS A 266 40.78 2.85 -14.73
N ALA A 267 41.11 1.95 -13.81
CA ALA A 267 42.21 2.12 -12.88
C ALA A 267 43.55 2.08 -13.58
N GLU A 268 43.68 1.26 -14.61
CA GLU A 268 44.86 1.03 -15.42
C GLU A 268 45.01 2.04 -16.58
N GLY A 269 43.97 2.81 -16.90
CA GLY A 269 43.96 3.72 -18.07
C GLY A 269 43.81 2.99 -19.43
N THR A 270 43.29 1.77 -19.40
CA THR A 270 43.13 0.88 -20.58
C THR A 270 41.66 0.61 -20.97
N ALA A 271 40.71 1.33 -20.35
CA ALA A 271 39.28 1.16 -20.65
C ALA A 271 38.98 1.41 -22.13
N PRO A 272 38.25 0.52 -22.85
CA PRO A 272 37.91 0.73 -24.25
C PRO A 272 37.06 2.00 -24.48
N PHE A 273 36.23 2.38 -23.51
CA PHE A 273 35.47 3.63 -23.48
C PHE A 273 35.90 4.49 -22.28
N PRO A 274 36.95 5.32 -22.41
CA PRO A 274 37.55 6.06 -21.28
C PRO A 274 36.61 7.07 -20.62
N GLY A 275 35.59 7.57 -21.32
CA GLY A 275 34.63 8.54 -20.80
C GLY A 275 33.90 8.07 -19.54
N VAL A 276 33.69 6.77 -19.39
CA VAL A 276 32.99 6.18 -18.23
C VAL A 276 33.84 6.20 -16.95
N CYS A 277 35.15 6.44 -17.06
CA CYS A 277 36.07 6.41 -15.93
C CYS A 277 36.05 7.72 -15.08
N SER A 278 35.23 8.69 -15.48
CA SER A 278 35.04 9.93 -14.73
C SER A 278 34.08 9.67 -13.54
N ASP A 279 34.42 10.23 -12.39
CA ASP A 279 33.58 10.24 -11.20
C ASP A 279 32.34 11.18 -11.32
N GLN A 280 32.31 11.97 -12.40
CA GLN A 280 31.16 12.83 -12.76
C GLN A 280 30.13 12.11 -13.65
N VAL A 281 30.37 10.84 -14.04
CA VAL A 281 29.45 10.08 -14.89
C VAL A 281 28.55 9.19 -14.04
N TYR A 282 27.25 9.38 -14.22
CA TYR A 282 26.22 8.59 -13.54
C TYR A 282 25.77 7.43 -14.42
N THR A 283 25.58 6.27 -13.81
CA THR A 283 25.08 5.04 -14.45
C THR A 283 23.88 4.48 -13.71
N PRO A 284 22.95 3.77 -14.37
CA PRO A 284 21.88 3.06 -13.68
C PRO A 284 22.47 1.90 -12.89
N ARG A 285 21.95 1.64 -11.67
CA ARG A 285 22.50 0.56 -10.83
C ARG A 285 21.99 -0.81 -11.25
N PHE A 286 20.66 -0.96 -11.40
CA PHE A 286 19.96 -2.19 -11.79
C PHE A 286 18.98 -1.88 -12.92
N PRO A 287 19.44 -1.69 -14.17
CA PRO A 287 18.52 -1.53 -15.30
C PRO A 287 17.67 -2.80 -15.44
N ARG A 288 16.34 -2.66 -15.29
CA ARG A 288 15.43 -3.81 -15.23
C ARG A 288 14.07 -3.58 -15.83
N TYR A 289 13.44 -4.65 -16.30
CA TYR A 289 12.00 -4.74 -16.49
C TYR A 289 11.34 -5.37 -15.27
N THR A 290 10.13 -4.93 -14.98
CA THR A 290 9.36 -5.32 -13.80
C THR A 290 7.96 -5.72 -14.22
N LEU A 291 7.50 -6.86 -13.73
CA LEU A 291 6.11 -7.27 -13.69
C LEU A 291 5.71 -7.44 -12.23
N MET A 292 4.65 -6.75 -11.81
CA MET A 292 4.09 -6.92 -10.48
C MET A 292 2.62 -7.31 -10.61
N GLU A 293 2.26 -8.42 -9.99
CA GLU A 293 0.90 -8.94 -9.86
C GLU A 293 0.48 -8.82 -8.40
N HIS A 294 -0.66 -8.18 -8.15
CA HIS A 294 -1.10 -7.87 -6.79
C HIS A 294 -2.59 -8.13 -6.63
N ASP A 295 -2.92 -9.03 -5.69
CA ASP A 295 -4.28 -9.39 -5.32
C ASP A 295 -4.55 -8.93 -3.90
N GLN A 296 -5.71 -8.33 -3.67
CA GLN A 296 -6.13 -7.94 -2.32
C GLN A 296 -7.64 -8.09 -2.13
N LYS A 297 -8.01 -8.42 -0.88
CA LYS A 297 -9.39 -8.44 -0.40
C LYS A 297 -9.48 -7.57 0.83
N ARG A 298 -10.52 -6.76 0.90
CA ARG A 298 -10.74 -5.85 2.02
C ARG A 298 -12.16 -6.01 2.54
N LEU A 299 -12.28 -6.15 3.86
CA LEU A 299 -13.53 -6.14 4.59
C LEU A 299 -13.47 -5.03 5.64
N GLY A 300 -14.52 -4.23 5.73
CA GLY A 300 -14.68 -3.25 6.77
C GLY A 300 -16.08 -3.29 7.36
N VAL A 301 -16.18 -3.07 8.65
CA VAL A 301 -17.45 -3.01 9.38
C VAL A 301 -17.40 -1.85 10.37
N THR A 302 -18.43 -1.00 10.38
CA THR A 302 -18.62 -0.01 11.44
C THR A 302 -19.95 -0.25 12.15
N GLY A 303 -19.96 0.00 13.45
CA GLY A 303 -21.15 0.00 14.27
C GLY A 303 -21.19 1.25 15.14
N SER A 304 -22.35 1.87 15.30
CA SER A 304 -22.53 3.00 16.20
C SER A 304 -23.85 2.89 16.95
N LEU A 305 -23.78 3.15 18.25
CA LEU A 305 -24.94 3.26 19.12
C LEU A 305 -24.94 4.66 19.74
N GLN A 306 -26.06 5.38 19.64
CA GLN A 306 -26.22 6.68 20.28
C GLN A 306 -27.38 6.65 21.26
N PHE A 307 -27.18 7.29 22.40
CA PHE A 307 -28.16 7.44 23.45
C PHE A 307 -28.25 8.88 23.94
N LYS A 308 -29.44 9.47 23.83
CA LYS A 308 -29.75 10.83 24.21
C LYS A 308 -30.83 10.85 25.30
N PRO A 309 -30.47 10.59 26.57
CA PRO A 309 -31.44 10.52 27.67
C PRO A 309 -32.17 11.85 27.92
N SER A 310 -31.54 12.96 27.51
CA SER A 310 -32.13 14.30 27.57
C SER A 310 -31.56 15.16 26.44
N ASP A 311 -32.14 16.32 26.18
CA ASP A 311 -31.61 17.28 25.20
C ASP A 311 -30.25 17.88 25.59
N ARG A 312 -29.79 17.62 26.81
CA ARG A 312 -28.51 18.08 27.34
C ARG A 312 -27.44 17.02 27.38
N THR A 313 -27.77 15.74 27.11
CA THR A 313 -26.84 14.64 27.28
C THR A 313 -26.85 13.72 26.05
N THR A 314 -25.69 13.42 25.48
CA THR A 314 -25.52 12.46 24.40
C THR A 314 -24.35 11.54 24.70
N PHE A 315 -24.55 10.26 24.53
CA PHE A 315 -23.51 9.25 24.52
C PHE A 315 -23.44 8.59 23.15
N SER A 316 -22.23 8.30 22.69
CA SER A 316 -21.98 7.59 21.43
C SER A 316 -20.95 6.49 21.64
N LEU A 317 -21.29 5.25 21.33
CA LEU A 317 -20.39 4.12 21.28
C LEU A 317 -20.12 3.79 19.83
N ASP A 318 -18.88 3.98 19.37
CA ASP A 318 -18.45 3.73 18.00
C ASP A 318 -17.50 2.53 17.95
N MET A 319 -17.68 1.68 16.94
CA MET A 319 -16.85 0.52 16.68
C MET A 319 -16.45 0.52 15.20
N LEU A 320 -15.18 0.21 14.93
CA LEU A 320 -14.64 0.02 13.59
C LEU A 320 -13.79 -1.25 13.57
N TYR A 321 -14.04 -2.11 12.62
CA TYR A 321 -13.17 -3.22 12.24
C TYR A 321 -12.82 -3.11 10.77
N SER A 322 -11.56 -3.31 10.42
CA SER A 322 -11.12 -3.42 9.03
C SER A 322 -10.05 -4.50 8.88
N LYS A 323 -10.16 -5.27 7.82
CA LYS A 323 -9.19 -6.31 7.47
C LYS A 323 -8.82 -6.19 5.99
N ILE A 324 -7.53 -6.31 5.71
CA ILE A 324 -6.98 -6.51 4.37
C ILE A 324 -6.17 -7.79 4.35
N ASP A 325 -6.42 -8.65 3.37
CA ASP A 325 -5.59 -9.79 3.01
C ASP A 325 -5.04 -9.53 1.60
N ALA A 326 -3.75 -9.73 1.41
CA ALA A 326 -3.12 -9.47 0.12
C ALA A 326 -2.01 -10.46 -0.20
N GLN A 327 -1.83 -10.69 -1.50
CA GLN A 327 -0.76 -11.46 -2.10
C GLN A 327 -0.12 -10.65 -3.21
N ARG A 328 1.21 -10.75 -3.37
CA ARG A 328 1.94 -10.06 -4.42
C ARG A 328 3.09 -10.89 -4.93
N ASP A 329 3.23 -10.90 -6.27
CA ASP A 329 4.39 -11.41 -6.97
C ASP A 329 5.10 -10.26 -7.70
N GLU A 330 6.41 -10.09 -7.46
CA GLU A 330 7.26 -9.12 -8.14
C GLU A 330 8.32 -9.89 -8.93
N LYS A 331 8.28 -9.78 -10.26
CA LYS A 331 9.14 -10.52 -11.19
C LYS A 331 10.02 -9.54 -11.95
N TYR A 332 11.33 -9.77 -11.92
CA TYR A 332 12.32 -8.89 -12.53
C TYR A 332 13.24 -9.66 -13.47
N ILE A 333 13.70 -8.98 -14.54
CA ILE A 333 14.93 -9.29 -15.25
C ILE A 333 15.81 -8.06 -15.28
N GLU A 334 17.06 -8.18 -14.82
CA GLU A 334 17.93 -7.03 -14.57
C GLU A 334 19.39 -7.31 -14.86
N ALA A 335 20.16 -6.25 -15.15
CA ALA A 335 21.60 -6.30 -15.00
C ALA A 335 21.96 -6.12 -13.53
N ASN A 336 22.59 -7.13 -12.92
CA ASN A 336 22.86 -7.21 -11.49
C ASN A 336 24.04 -6.34 -11.08
N GLY A 337 23.77 -5.04 -10.85
CA GLY A 337 24.77 -4.12 -10.32
C GLY A 337 25.93 -3.84 -11.28
N LEU A 338 25.83 -2.78 -12.07
CA LEU A 338 26.87 -2.38 -13.04
C LEU A 338 28.20 -1.93 -12.40
N SER A 339 28.48 -2.35 -11.16
CA SER A 339 29.72 -2.07 -10.42
C SER A 339 30.38 -3.34 -9.88
N LYS A 340 30.25 -4.44 -10.61
CA LYS A 340 30.80 -5.74 -10.22
C LYS A 340 32.32 -5.72 -10.07
N THR A 341 32.81 -6.32 -8.98
CA THR A 341 34.22 -6.58 -8.75
C THR A 341 34.49 -8.08 -8.66
N GLY A 342 35.65 -8.53 -9.15
CA GLY A 342 36.12 -9.89 -9.02
C GLY A 342 36.66 -10.22 -7.63
N ALA A 343 37.06 -11.46 -7.44
CA ALA A 343 37.71 -11.93 -6.21
C ALA A 343 39.03 -11.20 -5.91
N ASP A 344 39.69 -10.68 -6.95
CA ASP A 344 40.88 -9.85 -6.87
C ASP A 344 40.60 -8.38 -6.49
N GLY A 345 39.33 -8.03 -6.32
CA GLY A 345 38.85 -6.69 -5.99
C GLY A 345 38.87 -5.70 -7.16
N LYS A 346 39.23 -6.13 -8.38
CA LYS A 346 39.19 -5.30 -9.57
C LYS A 346 37.80 -5.26 -10.18
N ALA A 347 37.47 -4.13 -10.84
CA ALA A 347 36.26 -4.02 -11.64
C ALA A 347 36.31 -4.97 -12.84
N GLN A 348 35.20 -5.66 -13.11
CA GLN A 348 35.12 -6.71 -14.14
C GLN A 348 34.33 -6.30 -15.37
N ILE A 349 33.35 -5.40 -15.23
CA ILE A 349 32.49 -4.99 -16.35
C ILE A 349 33.30 -4.11 -17.30
N VAL A 350 33.31 -4.49 -18.58
CA VAL A 350 34.00 -3.77 -19.65
C VAL A 350 32.97 -2.97 -20.44
N VAL A 351 33.07 -1.64 -20.42
CA VAL A 351 32.26 -0.79 -21.31
C VAL A 351 32.96 -0.69 -22.66
N ARG A 352 32.34 -1.27 -23.68
CA ARG A 352 32.87 -1.31 -25.06
C ARG A 352 32.55 -0.06 -25.85
N ASP A 353 31.35 0.47 -25.66
CA ASP A 353 30.81 1.65 -26.35
C ASP A 353 29.80 2.35 -25.45
N GLY A 354 29.60 3.64 -25.63
CA GLY A 354 28.68 4.41 -24.80
C GLY A 354 28.43 5.84 -25.31
N VAL A 355 27.36 6.44 -24.81
CA VAL A 355 27.02 7.85 -25.02
C VAL A 355 26.75 8.49 -23.67
N ILE A 356 27.47 9.57 -23.38
CA ILE A 356 27.31 10.37 -22.17
C ILE A 356 26.61 11.67 -22.54
N GLU A 357 25.47 11.94 -21.91
CA GLU A 357 24.70 13.18 -22.08
C GLU A 357 24.44 13.77 -20.69
N ASN A 358 24.76 15.04 -20.51
CA ASN A 358 24.57 15.76 -19.24
C ASN A 358 25.13 15.01 -17.99
N GLY A 359 26.25 14.34 -18.16
CA GLY A 359 26.88 13.55 -17.08
C GLY A 359 26.25 12.17 -16.86
N ALA A 360 25.25 11.75 -17.60
CA ALA A 360 24.65 10.43 -17.54
C ALA A 360 25.10 9.55 -18.71
N LEU A 361 25.51 8.30 -18.44
CA LEU A 361 25.77 7.28 -19.47
C LEU A 361 24.41 6.75 -19.96
N VAL A 362 23.82 7.40 -20.97
CA VAL A 362 22.46 7.13 -21.46
C VAL A 362 22.37 5.93 -22.40
N TYR A 363 23.48 5.54 -22.98
CA TYR A 363 23.62 4.32 -23.77
C TYR A 363 24.95 3.65 -23.41
N ALA A 364 24.94 2.33 -23.27
CA ALA A 364 26.16 1.57 -23.16
C ALA A 364 26.04 0.17 -23.71
N LYS A 365 27.15 -0.34 -24.30
CA LYS A 365 27.36 -1.74 -24.66
C LYS A 365 28.47 -2.30 -23.78
N MET A 366 28.21 -3.41 -23.10
CA MET A 366 29.06 -3.90 -22.03
C MET A 366 29.28 -5.42 -22.15
N ASP A 367 30.41 -5.88 -21.63
CA ASP A 367 30.73 -7.28 -21.44
C ASP A 367 30.98 -7.59 -19.97
N ASN A 368 30.91 -8.87 -19.61
CA ASN A 368 31.05 -9.42 -18.26
C ASN A 368 29.96 -8.89 -17.29
N VAL A 369 28.75 -8.70 -17.79
CA VAL A 369 27.59 -8.29 -16.99
C VAL A 369 26.88 -9.51 -16.45
N ASP A 370 26.58 -9.53 -15.16
CA ASP A 370 25.71 -10.56 -14.58
C ASP A 370 24.25 -10.18 -14.84
N ILE A 371 23.50 -11.11 -15.42
CA ILE A 371 22.06 -10.97 -15.65
C ILE A 371 21.32 -11.74 -14.58
N ARG A 372 20.40 -11.11 -13.91
CA ARG A 372 19.58 -11.67 -12.84
C ARG A 372 18.13 -11.79 -13.25
N ALA A 373 17.53 -12.92 -12.92
CA ALA A 373 16.09 -13.09 -12.87
C ALA A 373 15.67 -13.30 -11.41
N GLU A 374 14.66 -12.53 -10.99
CA GLU A 374 14.20 -12.50 -9.61
C GLU A 374 12.69 -12.74 -9.57
N ASN A 375 12.22 -13.52 -8.59
CA ASN A 375 10.84 -13.66 -8.23
C ASN A 375 10.71 -13.45 -6.72
N ARG A 376 9.93 -12.44 -6.33
CA ARG A 376 9.57 -12.15 -4.95
C ARG A 376 8.10 -12.42 -4.75
N HIS A 377 7.79 -13.18 -3.72
CA HIS A 377 6.45 -13.55 -3.32
C HIS A 377 6.17 -13.08 -1.90
N ASP A 378 5.10 -12.32 -1.72
CA ASP A 378 4.64 -11.79 -0.44
C ASP A 378 3.19 -12.21 -0.18
N GLU A 379 2.89 -12.67 1.05
CA GLU A 379 1.53 -12.86 1.55
C GLU A 379 1.41 -12.15 2.90
N TRP A 380 0.44 -11.25 3.02
CA TRP A 380 0.23 -10.54 4.28
C TRP A 380 -1.24 -10.26 4.57
N SER A 381 -1.50 -9.99 5.85
CA SER A 381 -2.78 -9.47 6.30
C SER A 381 -2.59 -8.35 7.30
N THR A 382 -3.57 -7.47 7.40
CA THR A 382 -3.66 -6.48 8.47
C THR A 382 -5.08 -6.45 9.02
N ASP A 383 -5.18 -6.66 10.32
CA ASP A 383 -6.40 -6.50 11.10
C ASP A 383 -6.33 -5.19 11.88
N PHE A 384 -7.36 -4.37 11.78
CA PHE A 384 -7.53 -3.15 12.56
C PHE A 384 -8.85 -3.18 13.30
N TYR A 385 -8.85 -2.80 14.58
CA TYR A 385 -10.08 -2.51 15.29
C TYR A 385 -9.93 -1.25 16.16
N GLN A 386 -11.04 -0.57 16.36
CA GLN A 386 -11.17 0.55 17.28
C GLN A 386 -12.53 0.52 17.93
N VAL A 387 -12.56 0.82 19.24
CA VAL A 387 -13.79 1.05 19.99
C VAL A 387 -13.61 2.32 20.80
N SER A 388 -14.57 3.22 20.74
CA SER A 388 -14.59 4.45 21.52
C SER A 388 -15.98 4.74 22.10
N LEU A 389 -16.01 5.27 23.31
CA LEU A 389 -17.18 5.79 23.97
C LEU A 389 -16.99 7.30 24.17
N ASP A 390 -17.85 8.08 23.58
CA ASP A 390 -17.93 9.54 23.71
C ASP A 390 -19.13 9.91 24.56
N GLY A 391 -18.98 10.92 25.40
CA GLY A 391 -20.06 11.50 26.20
C GLY A 391 -20.00 13.03 26.14
N GLU A 392 -21.14 13.66 25.98
CA GLU A 392 -21.32 15.12 26.07
C GLU A 392 -22.47 15.45 27.01
N HIS A 393 -22.26 16.39 27.92
CA HIS A 393 -23.29 16.85 28.83
C HIS A 393 -23.24 18.37 28.98
N ARG A 394 -24.35 19.05 28.65
CA ARG A 394 -24.55 20.49 28.91
C ARG A 394 -25.03 20.67 30.34
N LEU A 395 -24.10 20.99 31.24
CA LEU A 395 -24.41 21.28 32.65
C LEU A 395 -25.30 22.52 32.81
N THR A 396 -25.00 23.53 32.02
CA THR A 396 -25.83 24.76 31.88
C THR A 396 -25.95 25.11 30.39
N ASP A 397 -26.69 26.13 30.04
CA ASP A 397 -26.80 26.59 28.65
C ASP A 397 -25.46 27.16 28.11
N SER A 398 -24.56 27.54 29.03
CA SER A 398 -23.24 28.11 28.70
C SER A 398 -22.06 27.17 29.02
N PHE A 399 -22.26 26.06 29.72
CA PHE A 399 -21.17 25.19 30.12
C PHE A 399 -21.42 23.75 29.70
N THR A 400 -20.51 23.22 28.86
CA THR A 400 -20.55 21.85 28.34
C THR A 400 -19.32 21.08 28.84
N LEU A 401 -19.53 19.86 29.27
CA LEU A 401 -18.50 18.87 29.59
C LEU A 401 -18.56 17.76 28.54
N SER A 402 -17.43 17.38 28.00
CA SER A 402 -17.31 16.25 27.08
C SER A 402 -16.16 15.33 27.49
N GLY A 403 -16.25 14.07 27.13
CA GLY A 403 -15.17 13.13 27.42
C GLY A 403 -15.20 11.96 26.44
N ARG A 404 -14.05 11.33 26.28
CA ARG A 404 -13.85 10.15 25.44
C ARG A 404 -12.96 9.16 26.12
N VAL A 405 -13.28 7.88 25.97
CA VAL A 405 -12.39 6.77 26.28
C VAL A 405 -12.41 5.79 25.12
N GLY A 406 -11.26 5.21 24.81
CA GLY A 406 -11.22 4.24 23.71
C GLY A 406 -9.90 3.51 23.56
N THR A 407 -9.92 2.54 22.67
CA THR A 407 -8.77 1.73 22.30
C THR A 407 -8.77 1.45 20.79
N SER A 408 -7.59 1.44 20.19
CA SER A 408 -7.39 0.95 18.83
C SER A 408 -6.19 0.00 18.76
N ARG A 409 -6.26 -0.95 17.83
CA ARG A 409 -5.16 -1.85 17.53
C ARG A 409 -5.09 -2.14 16.04
N SER A 410 -3.87 -2.07 15.50
CA SER A 410 -3.51 -2.57 14.18
C SER A 410 -2.51 -3.71 14.32
N LYS A 411 -2.79 -4.85 13.71
CA LYS A 411 -1.89 -6.00 13.68
C LYS A 411 -1.62 -6.39 12.23
N HIS A 412 -0.39 -6.19 11.80
CA HIS A 412 0.11 -6.60 10.50
C HIS A 412 0.92 -7.88 10.63
N ASP A 413 0.55 -8.91 9.88
CA ASP A 413 1.24 -10.18 9.77
C ASP A 413 1.68 -10.38 8.32
N ASN A 414 2.99 -10.51 8.06
CA ASN A 414 3.56 -10.94 6.79
C ASN A 414 4.34 -12.25 7.00
N PRO A 415 3.64 -13.40 7.02
CA PRO A 415 4.25 -14.71 7.26
C PRO A 415 5.07 -15.21 6.08
N VAL A 416 4.81 -14.71 4.88
CA VAL A 416 5.52 -15.08 3.65
C VAL A 416 6.05 -13.81 3.00
N GLN A 417 7.35 -13.57 3.13
CA GLN A 417 8.10 -12.65 2.30
C GLN A 417 9.35 -13.38 1.85
N ALA A 418 9.35 -13.81 0.61
CA ALA A 418 10.40 -14.63 0.05
C ALA A 418 10.84 -14.08 -1.29
N THR A 419 12.16 -14.06 -1.52
CA THR A 419 12.75 -13.68 -2.81
C THR A 419 13.72 -14.75 -3.24
N ILE A 420 13.57 -15.24 -4.46
CA ILE A 420 14.50 -16.15 -5.09
C ILE A 420 15.14 -15.46 -6.27
N MET A 421 16.47 -15.54 -6.36
CA MET A 421 17.26 -14.95 -7.44
C MET A 421 18.13 -16.00 -8.11
N MET A 422 18.17 -15.95 -9.42
CA MET A 422 19.08 -16.75 -10.22
C MET A 422 19.82 -15.88 -11.22
N ASP A 423 21.10 -16.18 -11.45
CA ASP A 423 21.99 -15.36 -12.24
C ASP A 423 22.61 -16.14 -13.41
N LYS A 424 22.79 -15.48 -14.56
CA LYS A 424 23.74 -15.84 -15.61
C LYS A 424 24.94 -14.92 -15.50
N LEU A 425 26.12 -15.48 -15.25
CA LEU A 425 27.31 -14.72 -14.96
C LEU A 425 28.11 -14.38 -16.23
N ASP A 426 28.84 -13.27 -16.19
CA ASP A 426 29.84 -12.85 -17.19
C ASP A 426 29.30 -12.80 -18.63
N VAL A 427 28.05 -12.34 -18.78
CA VAL A 427 27.38 -12.25 -20.09
C VAL A 427 28.04 -11.20 -20.96
N GLN A 428 28.21 -11.54 -22.25
CA GLN A 428 28.79 -10.67 -23.25
C GLN A 428 27.71 -9.94 -24.05
N GLY A 429 27.98 -8.69 -24.46
CA GLY A 429 27.11 -7.93 -25.33
C GLY A 429 25.82 -7.40 -24.68
N TYR A 430 25.77 -7.27 -23.37
CA TYR A 430 24.69 -6.54 -22.69
C TYR A 430 24.67 -5.09 -23.17
N SER A 431 23.48 -4.52 -23.38
CA SER A 431 23.33 -3.10 -23.64
C SER A 431 22.04 -2.51 -23.10
N TYR A 432 22.08 -1.22 -22.81
CA TYR A 432 20.91 -0.42 -22.52
C TYR A 432 20.89 0.86 -23.32
N ASP A 433 19.69 1.38 -23.61
CA ASP A 433 19.49 2.61 -24.38
C ASP A 433 18.32 3.43 -23.83
N TYR A 434 18.61 4.59 -23.27
CA TYR A 434 17.65 5.57 -22.75
C TYR A 434 17.43 6.76 -23.72
N ARG A 435 18.18 6.84 -24.85
CA ARG A 435 18.18 8.00 -25.76
C ARG A 435 16.85 8.22 -26.47
N GLY A 436 16.18 7.15 -26.86
CA GLY A 436 14.89 7.24 -27.57
C GLY A 436 13.75 7.71 -26.67
N ASN A 437 13.65 7.11 -25.48
CA ASN A 437 12.66 7.46 -24.47
C ASN A 437 13.18 7.02 -23.08
N ALA A 438 13.49 8.00 -22.24
CA ALA A 438 14.04 7.74 -20.90
C ALA A 438 13.07 6.96 -20.00
N ASN A 439 11.75 7.05 -20.24
CA ASN A 439 10.72 6.32 -19.51
C ASN A 439 10.44 4.91 -20.08
N LYS A 440 10.96 4.61 -21.27
CA LYS A 440 10.83 3.33 -21.95
C LYS A 440 12.17 2.91 -22.55
N PRO A 441 13.20 2.71 -21.72
CA PRO A 441 14.52 2.29 -22.20
C PRO A 441 14.47 0.90 -22.81
N VAL A 442 15.40 0.63 -23.71
CA VAL A 442 15.57 -0.68 -24.33
C VAL A 442 16.76 -1.38 -23.69
N PHE A 443 16.54 -2.61 -23.20
CA PHE A 443 17.60 -3.46 -22.62
C PHE A 443 17.79 -4.71 -23.51
N ASN A 444 19.03 -4.96 -23.90
CA ASN A 444 19.43 -6.22 -24.51
C ASN A 444 20.32 -6.99 -23.52
N TYR A 445 19.86 -8.15 -23.09
CA TYR A 445 20.52 -8.89 -22.03
C TYR A 445 21.72 -9.74 -22.49
N GLY A 446 22.07 -9.76 -23.81
CA GLY A 446 23.17 -10.56 -24.34
C GLY A 446 22.93 -12.08 -24.28
N VAL A 447 21.80 -12.50 -23.76
CA VAL A 447 21.32 -13.89 -23.68
C VAL A 447 19.88 -13.97 -24.14
N ASN A 448 19.42 -15.17 -24.51
CA ASN A 448 17.98 -15.36 -24.73
C ASN A 448 17.27 -15.33 -23.37
N PRO A 449 16.40 -14.33 -23.11
CA PRO A 449 15.75 -14.20 -21.81
C PRO A 449 14.72 -15.29 -21.52
N THR A 450 14.25 -16.04 -22.53
CA THR A 450 13.27 -17.14 -22.37
C THR A 450 13.93 -18.52 -22.22
N ASP A 451 15.26 -18.61 -22.36
CA ASP A 451 15.98 -19.87 -22.19
C ASP A 451 16.09 -20.24 -20.69
N PRO A 452 15.44 -21.32 -20.23
CA PRO A 452 15.47 -21.73 -18.83
C PRO A 452 16.80 -22.35 -18.39
N ASN A 453 17.71 -22.61 -19.31
CA ASN A 453 18.94 -23.36 -19.03
C ASN A 453 20.10 -22.44 -18.61
N GLY A 454 20.98 -22.95 -17.76
CA GLY A 454 22.24 -22.31 -17.39
C GLY A 454 22.08 -21.17 -16.37
N TRP A 455 20.95 -21.03 -15.72
CA TRP A 455 20.77 -20.13 -14.60
C TRP A 455 21.29 -20.74 -13.31
N THR A 456 22.01 -19.97 -12.52
CA THR A 456 22.58 -20.40 -11.24
C THR A 456 21.81 -19.76 -10.09
N LEU A 457 21.28 -20.54 -9.18
CA LEU A 457 20.64 -20.05 -7.96
C LEU A 457 21.66 -19.25 -7.14
N SER A 458 21.39 -17.96 -6.91
CA SER A 458 22.33 -17.04 -6.27
C SER A 458 21.88 -16.57 -4.89
N THR A 459 20.58 -16.40 -4.69
CA THR A 459 20.05 -15.87 -3.43
C THR A 459 18.69 -16.45 -3.10
N ILE A 460 18.49 -16.77 -1.83
CA ILE A 460 17.17 -17.05 -1.22
C ILE A 460 17.03 -16.16 -0.01
N ARG A 461 16.11 -15.19 -0.06
CA ARG A 461 15.73 -14.34 1.06
C ARG A 461 14.44 -14.81 1.68
N LEU A 462 14.39 -14.84 3.00
CA LEU A 462 13.16 -15.06 3.77
C LEU A 462 13.13 -13.96 4.83
N ARG A 463 12.13 -13.09 4.79
CA ARG A 463 12.05 -11.89 5.62
C ARG A 463 10.64 -11.67 6.17
N GLN A 464 10.14 -12.66 6.91
CA GLN A 464 8.87 -12.54 7.61
C GLN A 464 8.89 -11.35 8.56
N ASN A 465 7.78 -10.60 8.60
CA ASN A 465 7.70 -9.45 9.49
C ASN A 465 6.29 -9.27 10.07
N TYR A 466 6.25 -8.64 11.24
CA TYR A 466 5.06 -8.46 12.07
C TYR A 466 5.13 -7.10 12.72
N VAL A 467 4.04 -6.35 12.68
CA VAL A 467 3.94 -5.03 13.32
C VAL A 467 2.63 -4.94 14.07
N THR A 468 2.69 -4.53 15.34
CA THR A 468 1.49 -4.26 16.14
C THR A 468 1.58 -2.84 16.69
N ASN A 469 0.51 -2.07 16.50
CA ASN A 469 0.31 -0.75 17.08
C ASN A 469 -0.92 -0.80 17.97
N GLU A 470 -0.83 -0.29 19.20
CA GLU A 470 -1.95 -0.20 20.13
C GLU A 470 -2.01 1.18 20.78
N PHE A 471 -3.22 1.75 20.83
CA PHE A 471 -3.51 2.98 21.54
C PHE A 471 -4.61 2.78 22.56
N HIS A 472 -4.44 3.42 23.72
CA HIS A 472 -5.49 3.62 24.70
C HIS A 472 -5.54 5.11 25.00
N ASN A 473 -6.72 5.67 24.93
CA ASN A 473 -6.95 7.10 25.15
C ASN A 473 -8.06 7.34 26.16
N GLY A 474 -7.88 8.38 26.97
CA GLY A 474 -8.91 8.94 27.81
C GLY A 474 -8.78 10.47 27.82
N GLU A 475 -9.85 11.19 27.56
CA GLU A 475 -9.88 12.65 27.57
C GLU A 475 -11.14 13.18 28.25
N LEU A 476 -11.01 14.33 28.86
CA LEU A 476 -12.09 15.08 29.50
C LEU A 476 -11.90 16.56 29.22
N ASP A 477 -12.88 17.16 28.57
CA ASP A 477 -12.85 18.54 28.10
C ASP A 477 -14.04 19.32 28.60
N PHE A 478 -13.86 20.64 28.68
CA PHE A 478 -14.96 21.59 28.96
C PHE A 478 -14.97 22.72 27.94
N SER A 479 -16.14 23.26 27.73
CA SER A 479 -16.36 24.51 26.97
C SER A 479 -17.30 25.39 27.73
N TRP A 480 -16.89 26.65 27.98
CA TRP A 480 -17.65 27.65 28.73
C TRP A 480 -17.82 28.91 27.92
N VAL A 481 -19.05 29.19 27.51
CA VAL A 481 -19.43 30.41 26.80
C VAL A 481 -19.63 31.52 27.84
N ILE A 482 -18.74 32.51 27.83
CA ILE A 482 -18.75 33.66 28.77
C ILE A 482 -19.21 34.90 28.00
N GLY A 483 -20.53 35.11 27.98
CA GLY A 483 -21.11 36.21 27.22
C GLY A 483 -21.13 35.98 25.70
N PRO A 484 -21.48 36.97 24.89
CA PRO A 484 -21.80 36.78 23.48
C PRO A 484 -20.57 36.57 22.56
N SER A 485 -19.36 36.85 23.05
CA SER A 485 -18.16 36.90 22.19
C SER A 485 -16.95 36.15 22.74
N PHE A 486 -17.09 35.48 23.89
CA PHE A 486 -15.96 34.80 24.50
C PHE A 486 -16.33 33.37 24.93
N THR A 487 -15.53 32.41 24.48
CA THR A 487 -15.63 31.01 24.91
C THR A 487 -14.28 30.57 25.46
N LEU A 488 -14.27 30.01 26.66
CA LEU A 488 -13.12 29.39 27.28
C LEU A 488 -13.27 27.87 27.16
N SER A 489 -12.29 27.20 26.55
CA SER A 489 -12.24 25.75 26.46
C SER A 489 -10.92 25.21 27.01
N GLY A 490 -10.96 24.02 27.58
CA GLY A 490 -9.78 23.34 28.09
C GLY A 490 -10.10 21.90 28.44
N GLY A 491 -9.05 21.11 28.70
CA GLY A 491 -9.22 19.69 29.00
C GLY A 491 -7.95 19.02 29.49
N VAL A 492 -8.07 17.73 29.75
CA VAL A 492 -6.97 16.84 30.10
C VAL A 492 -7.08 15.57 29.27
N GLN A 493 -5.93 15.08 28.79
CA GLN A 493 -5.84 13.84 28.02
C GLN A 493 -4.76 12.94 28.60
N GLY A 494 -5.09 11.66 28.76
CA GLY A 494 -4.14 10.58 29.02
C GLY A 494 -4.09 9.61 27.86
N LYS A 495 -2.89 9.27 27.39
CA LYS A 495 -2.69 8.38 26.27
C LYS A 495 -1.57 7.37 26.55
N ASN A 496 -1.82 6.12 26.18
CA ASN A 496 -0.81 5.07 26.17
C ASN A 496 -0.69 4.51 24.76
N TYR A 497 0.52 4.46 24.24
CA TYR A 497 0.85 3.90 22.93
C TYR A 497 1.90 2.80 23.07
N SER A 498 1.67 1.66 22.42
CA SER A 498 2.67 0.62 22.28
C SER A 498 2.88 0.25 20.83
N PHE A 499 4.15 0.06 20.48
CA PHE A 499 4.61 -0.39 19.19
C PHE A 499 5.49 -1.62 19.36
N ASP A 500 5.14 -2.71 18.67
CA ASP A 500 5.94 -3.93 18.64
C ASP A 500 6.21 -4.30 17.18
N SER A 501 7.47 -4.45 16.81
CA SER A 501 7.89 -4.84 15.47
C SER A 501 8.88 -5.99 15.54
N MET A 502 8.64 -7.03 14.76
CA MET A 502 9.52 -8.19 14.67
C MET A 502 9.78 -8.54 13.21
N GLU A 503 11.05 -8.73 12.88
CA GLU A 503 11.46 -9.30 11.61
C GLU A 503 12.21 -10.61 11.86
N ARG A 504 11.96 -11.61 11.02
CA ARG A 504 12.71 -12.85 10.98
C ARG A 504 13.43 -12.95 9.66
N ARG A 505 14.69 -13.34 9.71
CA ARG A 505 15.51 -13.55 8.54
C ARG A 505 16.06 -14.97 8.55
N ARG A 506 16.36 -15.50 7.38
CA ARG A 506 17.09 -16.75 7.23
C ARG A 506 18.40 -16.68 8.00
N VAL A 507 18.71 -17.72 8.79
CA VAL A 507 19.99 -17.84 9.49
C VAL A 507 21.12 -18.05 8.48
N GLY A 508 22.21 -17.30 8.64
CA GLY A 508 23.35 -17.33 7.75
C GLY A 508 23.24 -16.30 6.61
N ASN A 509 24.10 -16.47 5.61
CA ASN A 509 24.12 -15.60 4.45
C ASN A 509 23.01 -15.97 3.47
N GLU A 510 22.22 -15.00 3.00
CA GLU A 510 21.16 -15.19 2.00
C GLU A 510 21.69 -15.74 0.66
N THR A 511 22.99 -15.50 0.36
CA THR A 511 23.70 -16.04 -0.80
C THR A 511 24.26 -17.46 -0.59
N ALA A 512 24.21 -17.99 0.62
CA ALA A 512 24.55 -19.36 0.91
C ALA A 512 23.40 -20.30 0.51
N VAL A 513 23.17 -20.44 -0.79
CA VAL A 513 22.12 -21.28 -1.35
C VAL A 513 22.57 -22.73 -1.44
N PRO A 514 21.64 -23.69 -1.26
CA PRO A 514 21.96 -25.11 -1.37
C PRO A 514 22.16 -25.53 -2.85
N ASN A 515 22.76 -26.68 -3.03
CA ASN A 515 22.81 -27.35 -4.34
C ASN A 515 21.46 -28.06 -4.59
N PHE A 516 21.08 -28.15 -5.85
CA PHE A 516 20.01 -29.05 -6.30
C PHE A 516 20.44 -30.53 -6.24
N SER A 517 19.52 -31.45 -6.52
CA SER A 517 19.77 -32.89 -6.55
C SER A 517 20.87 -33.29 -7.57
N THR A 518 21.14 -32.44 -8.54
CA THR A 518 22.24 -32.56 -9.51
C THR A 518 23.63 -32.30 -8.91
N GLY A 519 23.71 -31.91 -7.63
CA GLY A 519 24.96 -31.62 -6.94
C GLY A 519 25.55 -30.22 -7.20
N ASN A 520 24.85 -29.37 -7.95
CA ASN A 520 25.27 -28.01 -8.26
C ASN A 520 24.12 -27.01 -8.00
N LYS A 521 24.37 -25.71 -8.29
CA LYS A 521 23.41 -24.61 -8.10
C LYS A 521 22.67 -24.24 -9.38
N ILE A 522 22.80 -25.02 -10.46
CA ILE A 522 22.10 -24.77 -11.72
C ILE A 522 20.63 -25.10 -11.51
N VAL A 523 19.77 -24.11 -11.75
CA VAL A 523 18.31 -24.23 -11.60
C VAL A 523 17.79 -25.16 -12.68
N PRO A 524 17.11 -26.27 -12.32
CA PRO A 524 16.46 -27.14 -13.30
C PRO A 524 15.40 -26.36 -14.09
N ALA A 525 15.28 -26.62 -15.38
CA ALA A 525 14.37 -25.91 -16.27
C ALA A 525 12.89 -26.03 -15.83
N ASP A 526 12.50 -27.16 -15.24
CA ASP A 526 11.15 -27.40 -14.67
C ASP A 526 10.89 -26.66 -13.35
N MET A 527 11.91 -26.02 -12.79
CA MET A 527 11.79 -25.12 -11.62
C MET A 527 11.81 -23.65 -12.00
N THR A 528 11.58 -23.33 -13.25
CA THR A 528 11.42 -21.97 -13.77
C THR A 528 10.02 -21.77 -14.32
N GLU A 529 9.62 -20.52 -14.45
CA GLU A 529 8.38 -20.10 -15.10
C GLU A 529 8.64 -18.88 -15.98
N LEU A 530 7.68 -18.51 -16.83
CA LEU A 530 7.77 -17.34 -17.68
C LEU A 530 6.98 -16.17 -17.07
N ALA A 531 7.63 -15.02 -16.97
CA ALA A 531 7.00 -13.73 -16.76
C ALA A 531 6.82 -13.06 -18.13
N SER A 532 5.66 -12.42 -18.37
CA SER A 532 5.34 -11.80 -19.66
C SER A 532 4.76 -10.42 -19.45
N LEU A 533 5.24 -9.43 -20.22
CA LEU A 533 4.68 -8.09 -20.27
C LEU A 533 3.68 -7.99 -21.42
N GLY A 534 2.53 -7.35 -21.17
CA GLY A 534 1.45 -7.22 -22.13
C GLY A 534 1.67 -6.14 -23.19
N GLY A 535 2.55 -5.16 -22.98
CA GLY A 535 2.63 -4.05 -23.92
C GLY A 535 3.74 -3.04 -23.74
N LEU A 536 4.76 -3.30 -22.94
CA LEU A 536 5.86 -2.36 -22.79
C LEU A 536 6.79 -2.41 -24.02
N ALA A 537 6.70 -1.41 -24.88
CA ALA A 537 7.52 -1.32 -26.10
C ALA A 537 9.02 -1.32 -25.77
N GLY A 538 9.81 -2.14 -26.49
CA GLY A 538 11.24 -2.28 -26.28
C GLY A 538 11.62 -3.35 -25.25
N SER A 539 10.65 -3.95 -24.55
CA SER A 539 10.90 -5.08 -23.65
C SER A 539 11.16 -6.37 -24.42
N PRO A 540 11.81 -7.39 -23.79
CA PRO A 540 11.91 -8.72 -24.38
C PRO A 540 10.53 -9.40 -24.51
N GLY A 541 9.47 -8.79 -23.97
CA GLY A 541 8.12 -9.34 -23.88
C GLY A 541 7.99 -10.44 -22.83
N THR A 542 8.91 -11.39 -22.78
CA THR A 542 8.86 -12.56 -21.91
C THR A 542 10.27 -12.92 -21.42
N TRP A 543 10.38 -13.35 -20.19
CA TRP A 543 11.63 -13.87 -19.61
C TRP A 543 11.36 -14.96 -18.57
N VAL A 544 12.39 -15.75 -18.29
CA VAL A 544 12.36 -16.80 -17.24
C VAL A 544 12.55 -16.16 -15.88
N VAL A 545 11.78 -16.63 -14.91
CA VAL A 545 11.99 -16.36 -13.48
C VAL A 545 12.01 -17.68 -12.70
N PRO A 546 12.61 -17.72 -11.49
CA PRO A 546 12.52 -18.91 -10.64
C PRO A 546 11.07 -19.17 -10.24
N ASN A 547 10.59 -20.39 -10.39
CA ASN A 547 9.28 -20.80 -9.89
C ASN A 547 9.36 -21.02 -8.38
N PHE A 548 8.70 -20.13 -7.65
CA PHE A 548 8.72 -20.11 -6.19
C PHE A 548 8.25 -21.45 -5.59
N GLY A 549 7.09 -21.96 -6.02
CA GLY A 549 6.52 -23.20 -5.51
C GLY A 549 7.37 -24.44 -5.82
N ALA A 550 7.92 -24.53 -7.03
CA ALA A 550 8.76 -25.64 -7.43
C ALA A 550 10.07 -25.68 -6.63
N ILE A 551 10.73 -24.54 -6.45
CA ILE A 551 11.98 -24.44 -5.69
C ILE A 551 11.73 -24.67 -4.19
N ALA A 552 10.64 -24.12 -3.63
CA ALA A 552 10.27 -24.32 -2.24
C ALA A 552 9.94 -25.79 -1.91
N ASN A 553 9.31 -26.49 -2.84
CA ASN A 553 8.93 -27.89 -2.70
C ASN A 553 10.05 -28.87 -3.13
N SER A 554 11.04 -28.38 -3.89
CA SER A 554 12.20 -29.20 -4.18
C SER A 554 12.81 -29.60 -2.84
N SER A 555 12.98 -30.92 -2.61
CA SER A 555 13.76 -31.42 -1.47
C SER A 555 15.20 -30.91 -1.66
N VAL A 556 15.35 -29.62 -1.38
CA VAL A 556 16.64 -28.98 -1.24
C VAL A 556 17.33 -29.76 -0.14
N SER A 557 18.15 -30.69 -0.58
CA SER A 557 18.98 -31.64 0.14
C SER A 557 18.69 -31.74 1.65
N SER A 558 18.57 -32.94 2.16
CA SER A 558 18.25 -33.31 3.54
C SER A 558 19.09 -32.59 4.64
N THR A 559 20.17 -31.93 4.29
CA THR A 559 20.99 -31.07 5.15
C THR A 559 20.33 -29.73 5.50
N ALA A 560 19.36 -29.28 4.71
CA ALA A 560 18.60 -28.06 4.95
C ALA A 560 17.28 -28.30 5.73
N LYS A 561 16.95 -29.55 6.07
CA LYS A 561 15.72 -29.89 6.81
C LYS A 561 15.60 -29.22 8.19
N GLY A 562 16.66 -28.62 8.71
CA GLY A 562 16.63 -27.83 9.94
C GLY A 562 16.32 -26.34 9.76
N SER A 563 16.37 -25.77 8.53
CA SER A 563 16.32 -24.32 8.34
C SER A 563 15.35 -23.80 7.27
N THR A 564 14.67 -24.67 6.52
CA THR A 564 13.79 -24.27 5.40
C THR A 564 12.44 -24.96 5.43
N HIS A 565 11.72 -24.89 6.55
CA HIS A 565 10.30 -25.16 6.52
C HIS A 565 9.58 -23.94 5.95
N TRP A 566 9.16 -24.03 4.70
CA TRP A 566 8.23 -23.13 4.02
C TRP A 566 6.79 -23.25 4.55
N SER A 567 6.58 -24.12 5.54
CA SER A 567 5.29 -24.28 6.19
C SER A 567 5.12 -23.27 7.31
N THR A 568 3.89 -22.98 7.66
CA THR A 568 3.41 -22.12 8.75
C THR A 568 3.98 -22.43 10.15
N THR A 569 4.86 -23.42 10.29
CA THR A 569 5.61 -23.75 11.52
C THR A 569 6.96 -23.05 11.47
N ARG A 570 7.17 -22.13 12.38
CA ARG A 570 8.32 -21.25 12.68
C ARG A 570 9.67 -21.75 12.12
N PRO A 571 10.23 -21.18 11.03
CA PRO A 571 11.59 -21.48 10.59
C PRO A 571 12.62 -20.96 11.61
N ALA A 572 13.79 -21.59 11.64
CA ALA A 572 14.94 -21.09 12.41
C ALA A 572 15.49 -19.82 11.72
N CYS A 573 14.90 -18.68 12.01
CA CYS A 573 15.31 -17.35 11.55
C CYS A 573 15.84 -16.54 12.73
N ALA A 574 16.88 -15.72 12.49
CA ALA A 574 17.24 -14.68 13.44
C ALA A 574 16.07 -13.70 13.57
N ALA A 575 15.63 -13.42 14.80
CA ALA A 575 14.57 -12.46 15.05
C ALA A 575 15.17 -11.19 15.65
N SER A 576 14.77 -10.03 15.15
CA SER A 576 14.94 -8.74 15.80
C SER A 576 13.57 -8.26 16.28
N ARG A 577 13.51 -7.78 17.50
CA ARG A 577 12.29 -7.24 18.08
C ARG A 577 12.56 -5.87 18.66
N SER A 578 11.72 -4.90 18.36
CA SER A 578 11.70 -3.61 19.01
C SER A 578 10.33 -3.38 19.64
N ARG A 579 10.31 -2.89 20.87
CA ARG A 579 9.09 -2.49 21.56
C ARG A 579 9.30 -1.10 22.13
N THR A 580 8.38 -0.20 21.82
CA THR A 580 8.35 1.14 22.37
C THR A 580 6.99 1.38 23.01
N ALA A 581 6.99 1.84 24.23
CA ALA A 581 5.79 2.32 24.91
C ALA A 581 6.04 3.77 25.30
N ALA A 582 5.08 4.61 25.06
CA ALA A 582 5.08 6.01 25.50
C ALA A 582 3.79 6.26 26.30
N VAL A 583 3.96 6.90 27.43
CA VAL A 583 2.87 7.43 28.26
C VAL A 583 2.99 8.93 28.19
N GLY A 584 1.97 9.60 27.67
CA GLY A 584 1.89 11.06 27.57
C GLY A 584 0.71 11.60 28.37
#